data_d0e500069e5dd04ac079771d3b102c90
#
_entry.id   d0e500069e5dd04ac079771d3b102c90
#
_cell.length_a   1.000
_cell.length_b   1.000
_cell.length_c   1.000
_cell.angle_alpha   90.00
_cell.angle_beta   90.00
_cell.angle_gamma   90.00
#
_symmetry.space_group_name_H-M   'P 1'
#
loop_
_entity.id
_entity.type
_entity.pdbx_description
1 polymer ?
#
loop_
_entity_poly.entity_id
_entity_poly.type
_entity_poly.pdbx_seq_one_letter_code
_entity_poly.pdbx_strand_id
1 'polypeptide(L)'
;HEIIDLFEGQKDLKNKIIRTVGNPEDRFNEDALRILRAIRLSSELGFEVIHETQKAIKKQAHLLEMIAKERINDEFSKILMSDNPDKALEIMRETGILKHIMPELEKGYGIKQNKDHKYEVWEHGIKALLHAVKNNYPLEVRMASLLHDIGKPHARRWSKKKNDWTFYGHDVIGGKIAVRALSNLKYSKKFIELVAKLVRYHMFFSDTDKITLSAVRRTVRNVGKENVWDLMKVRFADRIGMGRPKETPYRLRKYESMIEEAMRAPLSVSMLKIDGNKIMEILKIPPGPKIGFVLN
;
A
#
# COMPACT_ATOMS: atom_id res chain seq x y z
N HIS A 1 3.58 13.24 43.29
CA HIS A 1 2.73 12.08 43.01
C HIS A 1 3.60 10.84 43.14
N GLU A 2 3.22 9.90 43.99
CA GLU A 2 3.88 8.61 44.16
C GLU A 2 3.38 7.66 43.06
N ILE A 3 4.30 6.94 42.40
CA ILE A 3 3.94 5.94 41.36
C ILE A 3 3.79 4.60 42.05
N ILE A 4 2.60 4.03 42.06
CA ILE A 4 2.33 2.67 42.53
C ILE A 4 2.52 1.72 41.36
N ASP A 5 3.53 0.85 41.42
CA ASP A 5 3.88 -0.11 40.34
C ASP A 5 3.80 -1.56 40.85
N LEU A 6 2.58 -2.10 40.83
CA LEU A 6 2.30 -3.47 41.31
C LEU A 6 2.78 -4.58 40.34
N PHE A 7 3.12 -4.23 39.11
CA PHE A 7 3.39 -5.20 38.03
C PHE A 7 4.74 -4.97 37.34
N GLU A 8 5.65 -4.25 37.97
CA GLU A 8 6.99 -3.94 37.46
C GLU A 8 6.99 -3.19 36.11
N GLY A 9 5.98 -2.36 35.83
CA GLY A 9 5.86 -1.61 34.57
C GLY A 9 7.01 -0.63 34.34
N GLN A 10 7.56 -0.03 35.44
CA GLN A 10 8.75 0.83 35.32
C GLN A 10 10.00 0.04 34.86
N LYS A 11 10.13 -1.21 35.32
CA LYS A 11 11.21 -2.10 34.87
C LYS A 11 11.04 -2.49 33.42
N ASP A 12 9.80 -2.75 32.94
CA ASP A 12 9.51 -3.05 31.57
C ASP A 12 9.79 -1.85 30.65
N LEU A 13 9.40 -0.65 31.04
CA LEU A 13 9.73 0.58 30.33
C LEU A 13 11.25 0.77 30.21
N LYS A 14 11.99 0.55 31.31
CA LYS A 14 13.46 0.65 31.30
C LYS A 14 14.10 -0.39 30.37
N ASN A 15 13.56 -1.59 30.36
CA ASN A 15 14.07 -2.70 29.55
C ASN A 15 13.52 -2.69 28.11
N LYS A 16 12.62 -1.76 27.78
CA LYS A 16 11.98 -1.63 26.47
C LYS A 16 11.25 -2.91 26.05
N ILE A 17 10.45 -3.49 26.93
CA ILE A 17 9.68 -4.70 26.67
C ILE A 17 8.18 -4.48 26.78
N ILE A 18 7.42 -5.27 26.01
CA ILE A 18 5.96 -5.37 26.06
C ILE A 18 5.61 -6.73 26.63
N ARG A 19 4.92 -6.75 27.77
CA ARG A 19 4.29 -7.94 28.33
C ARG A 19 2.86 -7.66 28.79
N THR A 20 2.08 -8.71 28.92
CA THR A 20 0.75 -8.61 29.50
C THR A 20 0.83 -8.55 31.03
N VAL A 21 -0.07 -7.80 31.65
CA VAL A 21 -0.26 -7.88 33.10
C VAL A 21 -1.02 -9.18 33.41
N GLY A 22 -0.40 -10.09 34.17
CA GLY A 22 -0.92 -11.42 34.42
C GLY A 22 -0.70 -12.41 33.30
N ASN A 23 -1.45 -13.51 33.29
CA ASN A 23 -1.31 -14.54 32.27
C ASN A 23 -1.73 -14.04 30.88
N PRO A 24 -0.87 -14.11 29.85
CA PRO A 24 -1.18 -13.65 28.50
C PRO A 24 -2.44 -14.32 27.91
N GLU A 25 -2.59 -15.64 28.09
CA GLU A 25 -3.71 -16.38 27.53
C GLU A 25 -5.05 -15.90 28.09
N ASP A 26 -5.13 -15.64 29.40
CA ASP A 26 -6.33 -15.13 30.04
C ASP A 26 -6.69 -13.74 29.51
N ARG A 27 -5.67 -12.86 29.41
CA ARG A 27 -5.87 -11.49 28.89
C ARG A 27 -6.36 -11.46 27.45
N PHE A 28 -5.88 -12.37 26.59
CA PHE A 28 -6.31 -12.46 25.20
C PHE A 28 -7.69 -13.14 25.06
N ASN A 29 -8.06 -14.06 25.95
CA ASN A 29 -9.40 -14.61 26.01
C ASN A 29 -10.46 -13.58 26.44
N GLU A 30 -10.12 -12.65 27.32
CA GLU A 30 -11.02 -11.54 27.71
C GLU A 30 -11.30 -10.58 26.54
N ASP A 31 -10.27 -10.18 25.80
CA ASP A 31 -10.36 -9.35 24.57
C ASP A 31 -9.19 -9.65 23.65
N ALA A 32 -9.44 -10.41 22.60
CA ALA A 32 -8.41 -10.80 21.63
C ALA A 32 -7.81 -9.61 20.89
N LEU A 33 -8.45 -8.43 20.86
CA LEU A 33 -7.83 -7.23 20.28
C LEU A 33 -6.54 -6.81 21.00
N ARG A 34 -6.38 -7.21 22.26
CA ARG A 34 -5.14 -6.98 23.03
C ARG A 34 -3.92 -7.58 22.33
N ILE A 35 -4.09 -8.61 21.51
CA ILE A 35 -3.04 -9.17 20.65
C ILE A 35 -2.49 -8.08 19.71
N LEU A 36 -3.37 -7.44 18.94
CA LEU A 36 -2.96 -6.37 18.01
C LEU A 36 -2.44 -5.13 18.76
N ARG A 37 -3.02 -4.82 19.93
CA ARG A 37 -2.56 -3.71 20.78
C ARG A 37 -1.12 -3.92 21.29
N ALA A 38 -0.77 -5.15 21.70
CA ALA A 38 0.60 -5.47 22.12
C ALA A 38 1.60 -5.27 20.97
N ILE A 39 1.25 -5.74 19.77
CA ILE A 39 2.06 -5.57 18.56
C ILE A 39 2.15 -4.10 18.15
N ARG A 40 1.05 -3.35 18.21
CA ARG A 40 1.05 -1.92 17.93
C ARG A 40 1.97 -1.16 18.89
N LEU A 41 1.85 -1.39 20.18
CA LEU A 41 2.71 -0.73 21.18
C LEU A 41 4.19 -1.07 20.94
N SER A 42 4.51 -2.31 20.59
CA SER A 42 5.88 -2.70 20.19
C SER A 42 6.37 -1.87 18.99
N SER A 43 5.54 -1.70 17.98
CA SER A 43 5.84 -0.95 16.76
C SER A 43 5.97 0.57 17.00
N GLU A 44 5.10 1.16 17.82
CA GLU A 44 5.12 2.59 18.16
C GLU A 44 6.31 2.96 19.05
N LEU A 45 6.59 2.13 20.06
CA LEU A 45 7.64 2.40 21.06
C LEU A 45 9.01 1.82 20.66
N GLY A 46 9.07 0.96 19.66
CA GLY A 46 10.27 0.21 19.31
C GLY A 46 10.67 -0.84 20.37
N PHE A 47 9.71 -1.26 21.21
CA PHE A 47 9.92 -2.22 22.28
C PHE A 47 9.74 -3.65 21.79
N GLU A 48 10.37 -4.61 22.47
CA GLU A 48 10.28 -6.03 22.13
C GLU A 48 9.12 -6.69 22.88
N VAL A 49 8.31 -7.49 22.17
CA VAL A 49 7.30 -8.34 22.80
C VAL A 49 8.00 -9.57 23.36
N ILE A 50 7.87 -9.84 24.67
CA ILE A 50 8.54 -10.99 25.30
C ILE A 50 8.06 -12.32 24.73
N HIS A 51 8.93 -13.33 24.79
CA HIS A 51 8.69 -14.65 24.19
C HIS A 51 7.38 -15.30 24.68
N GLU A 52 7.07 -15.22 25.97
CA GLU A 52 5.84 -15.79 26.55
C GLU A 52 4.59 -15.14 25.95
N THR A 53 4.59 -13.81 25.80
CA THR A 53 3.49 -13.07 25.15
C THR A 53 3.40 -13.42 23.68
N GLN A 54 4.51 -13.54 22.93
CA GLN A 54 4.51 -13.98 21.52
C GLN A 54 3.97 -15.40 21.36
N LYS A 55 4.33 -16.32 22.28
CA LYS A 55 3.81 -17.69 22.29
C LYS A 55 2.31 -17.74 22.48
N ALA A 56 1.78 -16.94 23.43
CA ALA A 56 0.34 -16.82 23.62
C ALA A 56 -0.38 -16.20 22.41
N ILE A 57 0.21 -15.14 21.81
CA ILE A 57 -0.28 -14.55 20.58
C ILE A 57 -0.42 -15.62 19.49
N LYS A 58 0.63 -16.41 19.25
CA LYS A 58 0.61 -17.47 18.24
C LYS A 58 -0.49 -18.52 18.50
N LYS A 59 -0.68 -18.91 19.77
CA LYS A 59 -1.71 -19.88 20.17
C LYS A 59 -3.12 -19.36 19.96
N GLN A 60 -3.33 -18.05 20.17
CA GLN A 60 -4.66 -17.43 20.20
C GLN A 60 -4.94 -16.49 19.03
N ALA A 61 -4.08 -16.44 18.00
CA ALA A 61 -4.27 -15.59 16.82
C ALA A 61 -5.66 -15.79 16.15
N HIS A 62 -6.21 -17.02 16.20
CA HIS A 62 -7.52 -17.36 15.65
C HIS A 62 -8.69 -16.60 16.32
N LEU A 63 -8.53 -16.18 17.59
CA LEU A 63 -9.56 -15.41 18.30
C LEU A 63 -9.85 -14.05 17.64
N LEU A 64 -8.93 -13.53 16.82
CA LEU A 64 -9.14 -12.30 16.05
C LEU A 64 -10.28 -12.43 15.02
N GLU A 65 -10.68 -13.64 14.65
CA GLU A 65 -11.85 -13.86 13.77
C GLU A 65 -13.16 -13.40 14.41
N MET A 66 -13.25 -13.43 15.74
CA MET A 66 -14.42 -13.01 16.52
C MET A 66 -14.46 -11.49 16.78
N ILE A 67 -13.36 -10.77 16.49
CA ILE A 67 -13.28 -9.33 16.71
C ILE A 67 -13.90 -8.57 15.53
N ALA A 68 -14.66 -7.53 15.83
CA ALA A 68 -15.22 -6.62 14.83
C ALA A 68 -14.11 -6.08 13.92
N LYS A 69 -14.31 -6.17 12.61
CA LYS A 69 -13.29 -5.83 11.61
C LYS A 69 -12.90 -4.35 11.66
N GLU A 70 -13.78 -3.49 12.10
CA GLU A 70 -13.54 -2.06 12.34
C GLU A 70 -12.49 -1.85 13.44
N ARG A 71 -12.53 -2.63 14.52
CA ARG A 71 -11.53 -2.57 15.61
C ARG A 71 -10.17 -3.08 15.13
N ILE A 72 -10.16 -4.15 14.32
CA ILE A 72 -8.92 -4.66 13.70
C ILE A 72 -8.32 -3.62 12.74
N ASN A 73 -9.15 -3.00 11.91
CA ASN A 73 -8.75 -1.93 11.00
C ASN A 73 -8.06 -0.77 11.74
N ASP A 74 -8.67 -0.31 12.85
CA ASP A 74 -8.11 0.81 13.65
C ASP A 74 -6.69 0.46 14.17
N GLU A 75 -6.50 -0.72 14.78
CA GLU A 75 -5.20 -1.15 15.27
C GLU A 75 -4.20 -1.39 14.12
N PHE A 76 -4.62 -2.00 13.02
CA PHE A 76 -3.75 -2.23 11.85
C PHE A 76 -3.32 -0.92 11.19
N SER A 77 -4.22 0.05 11.08
CA SER A 77 -3.90 1.39 10.58
C SER A 77 -2.86 2.09 11.46
N LYS A 78 -2.98 2.01 12.78
CA LYS A 78 -2.00 2.56 13.73
C LYS A 78 -0.66 1.87 13.60
N ILE A 79 -0.63 0.54 13.41
CA ILE A 79 0.61 -0.20 13.13
C ILE A 79 1.29 0.35 11.89
N LEU A 80 0.58 0.52 10.77
CA LEU A 80 1.16 1.07 9.54
C LEU A 80 1.62 2.53 9.67
N MET A 81 1.00 3.29 10.58
CA MET A 81 1.39 4.68 10.85
C MET A 81 2.52 4.82 11.87
N SER A 82 2.92 3.74 12.54
CA SER A 82 4.06 3.75 13.47
C SER A 82 5.41 3.91 12.78
N ASP A 83 6.47 4.02 13.56
CA ASP A 83 7.85 4.16 13.07
C ASP A 83 8.50 2.81 12.70
N ASN A 84 7.99 1.70 13.26
CA ASN A 84 8.55 0.36 13.03
C ASN A 84 7.48 -0.65 12.57
N PRO A 85 6.71 -0.38 11.50
CA PRO A 85 5.66 -1.28 11.04
C PRO A 85 6.20 -2.62 10.50
N ASP A 86 7.45 -2.64 10.04
CA ASP A 86 8.15 -3.84 9.57
C ASP A 86 8.26 -4.92 10.65
N LYS A 87 8.68 -4.52 11.87
CA LYS A 87 8.77 -5.43 13.02
C LYS A 87 7.40 -5.99 13.40
N ALA A 88 6.38 -5.12 13.42
CA ALA A 88 5.01 -5.54 13.69
C ALA A 88 4.50 -6.54 12.66
N LEU A 89 4.67 -6.27 11.37
CA LEU A 89 4.24 -7.14 10.28
C LEU A 89 4.97 -8.49 10.31
N GLU A 90 6.25 -8.51 10.71
CA GLU A 90 7.00 -9.76 10.86
C GLU A 90 6.47 -10.59 12.03
N ILE A 91 6.22 -9.99 13.19
CA ILE A 91 5.55 -10.67 14.32
C ILE A 91 4.18 -11.21 13.89
N MET A 92 3.38 -10.43 13.16
CA MET A 92 2.06 -10.84 12.69
C MET A 92 2.14 -12.02 11.72
N ARG A 93 3.17 -12.08 10.88
CA ARG A 93 3.42 -13.20 9.98
C ARG A 93 3.85 -14.45 10.76
N GLU A 94 4.85 -14.36 11.63
CA GLU A 94 5.42 -15.48 12.39
C GLU A 94 4.44 -16.10 13.38
N THR A 95 3.55 -15.28 13.94
CA THR A 95 2.49 -15.71 14.86
C THR A 95 1.22 -16.16 14.15
N GLY A 96 1.14 -16.03 12.81
CA GLY A 96 0.00 -16.43 12.01
C GLY A 96 -1.18 -15.46 12.02
N ILE A 97 -1.05 -14.28 12.61
CA ILE A 97 -2.11 -13.26 12.65
C ILE A 97 -2.54 -12.85 11.23
N LEU A 98 -1.60 -12.72 10.29
CA LEU A 98 -1.92 -12.30 8.92
C LEU A 98 -2.90 -13.25 8.24
N LYS A 99 -2.91 -14.54 8.57
CA LYS A 99 -3.87 -15.53 8.04
C LYS A 99 -5.32 -15.18 8.37
N HIS A 100 -5.54 -14.55 9.52
CA HIS A 100 -6.88 -14.22 10.04
C HIS A 100 -7.34 -12.82 9.65
N ILE A 101 -6.41 -11.90 9.34
CA ILE A 101 -6.77 -10.51 9.04
C ILE A 101 -6.50 -10.10 7.58
N MET A 102 -5.41 -10.54 6.96
CA MET A 102 -5.06 -10.23 5.56
C MET A 102 -4.22 -11.36 4.93
N PRO A 103 -4.81 -12.54 4.69
CA PRO A 103 -4.08 -13.71 4.17
C PRO A 103 -3.44 -13.47 2.81
N GLU A 104 -3.98 -12.53 2.03
CA GLU A 104 -3.44 -12.18 0.72
C GLU A 104 -2.03 -11.59 0.80
N LEU A 105 -1.73 -10.84 1.86
CA LEU A 105 -0.42 -10.23 2.07
C LEU A 105 0.64 -11.30 2.37
N GLU A 106 0.29 -12.31 3.18
CA GLU A 106 1.21 -13.39 3.55
C GLU A 106 1.64 -14.22 2.33
N LYS A 107 0.79 -14.34 1.29
CA LYS A 107 1.11 -15.09 0.06
C LYS A 107 2.33 -14.55 -0.69
N GLY A 108 2.77 -13.33 -0.39
CA GLY A 108 3.99 -12.75 -0.95
C GLY A 108 5.28 -13.32 -0.36
N TYR A 109 5.21 -13.95 0.82
CA TYR A 109 6.37 -14.53 1.49
C TYR A 109 6.91 -15.75 0.73
N GLY A 110 8.24 -15.83 0.57
CA GLY A 110 8.92 -16.90 -0.18
C GLY A 110 8.76 -16.82 -1.71
N ILE A 111 8.08 -15.80 -2.24
CA ILE A 111 7.89 -15.63 -3.69
C ILE A 111 9.07 -14.88 -4.30
N LYS A 112 10.01 -15.64 -4.87
CA LYS A 112 11.12 -15.06 -5.65
C LYS A 112 10.62 -14.35 -6.88
N GLN A 113 11.18 -13.18 -7.14
CA GLN A 113 10.89 -12.34 -8.27
C GLN A 113 11.82 -12.61 -9.45
N ASN A 114 11.80 -11.78 -10.50
CA ASN A 114 12.73 -11.84 -11.62
C ASN A 114 14.09 -11.21 -11.26
N LYS A 115 15.06 -11.33 -12.17
CA LYS A 115 16.46 -10.86 -11.99
C LYS A 115 16.59 -9.36 -11.72
N ASP A 116 15.55 -8.56 -12.03
CA ASP A 116 15.56 -7.11 -11.80
C ASP A 116 15.32 -6.74 -10.33
N HIS A 117 14.86 -7.69 -9.50
CA HIS A 117 14.53 -7.48 -8.10
C HIS A 117 15.54 -8.21 -7.19
N LYS A 118 16.08 -7.46 -6.23
CA LYS A 118 17.01 -8.00 -5.23
C LYS A 118 16.29 -8.85 -4.17
N TYR A 119 15.04 -8.53 -3.89
CA TYR A 119 14.26 -9.06 -2.77
C TYR A 119 13.08 -9.90 -3.26
N GLU A 120 12.57 -10.80 -2.42
CA GLU A 120 11.29 -11.47 -2.65
C GLU A 120 10.09 -10.50 -2.54
N VAL A 121 8.88 -10.95 -2.89
CA VAL A 121 7.70 -10.06 -2.94
C VAL A 121 7.37 -9.47 -1.56
N TRP A 122 7.41 -10.27 -0.49
CA TRP A 122 7.17 -9.80 0.89
C TRP A 122 8.20 -8.75 1.31
N GLU A 123 9.48 -9.09 1.23
CA GLU A 123 10.56 -8.19 1.65
C GLU A 123 10.55 -6.88 0.84
N HIS A 124 10.27 -6.97 -0.46
CA HIS A 124 10.11 -5.80 -1.32
C HIS A 124 8.99 -4.88 -0.85
N GLY A 125 7.80 -5.44 -0.52
CA GLY A 125 6.66 -4.70 0.02
C GLY A 125 6.99 -4.02 1.35
N ILE A 126 7.66 -4.72 2.26
CA ILE A 126 8.12 -4.15 3.54
C ILE A 126 9.10 -2.99 3.32
N LYS A 127 10.07 -3.13 2.41
CA LYS A 127 11.02 -2.04 2.11
C LYS A 127 10.36 -0.84 1.46
N ALA A 128 9.36 -1.06 0.61
CA ALA A 128 8.55 0.02 0.04
C ALA A 128 7.75 0.75 1.14
N LEU A 129 7.16 0.01 2.08
CA LEU A 129 6.49 0.60 3.24
C LEU A 129 7.47 1.42 4.09
N LEU A 130 8.65 0.90 4.43
CA LEU A 130 9.65 1.63 5.22
C LEU A 130 10.10 2.93 4.55
N HIS A 131 10.20 2.94 3.22
CA HIS A 131 10.45 4.19 2.49
C HIS A 131 9.30 5.21 2.69
N ALA A 132 8.06 4.75 2.64
CA ALA A 132 6.90 5.60 2.88
C ALA A 132 6.84 6.12 4.34
N VAL A 133 7.26 5.30 5.32
CA VAL A 133 7.42 5.71 6.73
C VAL A 133 8.46 6.81 6.85
N LYS A 134 9.66 6.59 6.32
CA LYS A 134 10.79 7.55 6.37
C LYS A 134 10.42 8.93 5.82
N ASN A 135 9.54 8.98 4.83
CA ASN A 135 9.09 10.22 4.19
C ASN A 135 7.76 10.75 4.77
N ASN A 136 7.28 10.20 5.89
CA ASN A 136 6.03 10.61 6.54
C ASN A 136 4.82 10.63 5.59
N TYR A 137 4.74 9.65 4.69
CA TYR A 137 3.60 9.54 3.78
C TYR A 137 2.32 9.15 4.50
N PRO A 138 1.14 9.58 4.01
CA PRO A 138 -0.15 9.29 4.63
C PRO A 138 -0.48 7.79 4.55
N LEU A 139 -1.47 7.36 5.34
CA LEU A 139 -1.86 5.96 5.49
C LEU A 139 -2.18 5.29 4.14
N GLU A 140 -2.87 5.99 3.24
CA GLU A 140 -3.23 5.49 1.91
C GLU A 140 -2.00 5.13 1.07
N VAL A 141 -0.97 5.98 1.14
CA VAL A 141 0.29 5.74 0.42
C VAL A 141 1.10 4.63 1.09
N ARG A 142 1.15 4.59 2.43
CA ARG A 142 1.81 3.49 3.18
C ARG A 142 1.14 2.15 2.87
N MET A 143 -0.19 2.10 2.91
CA MET A 143 -0.97 0.91 2.55
C MET A 143 -0.74 0.51 1.09
N ALA A 144 -0.81 1.45 0.16
CA ALA A 144 -0.56 1.17 -1.25
C ALA A 144 0.88 0.71 -1.51
N SER A 145 1.87 1.28 -0.82
CA SER A 145 3.27 0.85 -0.91
C SER A 145 3.48 -0.58 -0.41
N LEU A 146 2.79 -0.98 0.66
CA LEU A 146 2.81 -2.35 1.16
C LEU A 146 2.13 -3.32 0.18
N LEU A 147 1.02 -2.92 -0.43
CA LEU A 147 0.16 -3.78 -1.24
C LEU A 147 0.40 -3.71 -2.75
N HIS A 148 1.30 -2.85 -3.26
CA HIS A 148 1.42 -2.60 -4.70
C HIS A 148 1.66 -3.89 -5.51
N ASP A 149 2.40 -4.81 -4.97
CA ASP A 149 2.76 -6.09 -5.57
C ASP A 149 1.94 -7.31 -5.09
N ILE A 150 0.86 -7.10 -4.34
CA ILE A 150 0.02 -8.16 -3.76
C ILE A 150 -0.57 -9.11 -4.81
N GLY A 151 -0.63 -8.68 -6.07
CA GLY A 151 -1.08 -9.51 -7.20
C GLY A 151 -0.02 -10.47 -7.75
N LYS A 152 1.27 -10.29 -7.43
CA LYS A 152 2.38 -11.09 -7.99
C LYS A 152 2.26 -12.59 -7.73
N PRO A 153 1.90 -13.08 -6.53
CA PRO A 153 1.74 -14.51 -6.30
C PRO A 153 0.76 -15.17 -7.28
N HIS A 154 -0.33 -14.47 -7.65
CA HIS A 154 -1.35 -14.97 -8.57
C HIS A 154 -0.98 -14.82 -10.05
N ALA A 155 -0.14 -13.84 -10.37
CA ALA A 155 0.29 -13.53 -11.75
C ALA A 155 1.56 -14.28 -12.16
N ARG A 156 2.25 -14.95 -11.22
CA ARG A 156 3.54 -15.59 -11.41
C ARG A 156 3.48 -16.69 -12.47
N ARG A 157 4.31 -16.58 -13.52
CA ARG A 157 4.45 -17.57 -14.58
C ARG A 157 5.91 -17.68 -15.01
N TRP A 158 6.39 -18.91 -15.26
CA TRP A 158 7.71 -19.11 -15.83
C TRP A 158 7.70 -18.87 -17.33
N SER A 159 8.58 -18.02 -17.81
CA SER A 159 8.74 -17.74 -19.24
C SER A 159 9.97 -18.44 -19.79
N LYS A 160 9.78 -19.49 -20.62
CA LYS A 160 10.88 -20.17 -21.31
C LYS A 160 11.70 -19.21 -22.18
N LYS A 161 11.03 -18.28 -22.89
CA LYS A 161 11.68 -17.28 -23.75
C LYS A 161 12.62 -16.34 -22.97
N LYS A 162 12.26 -15.95 -21.75
CA LYS A 162 13.06 -15.05 -20.91
C LYS A 162 13.99 -15.78 -19.98
N ASN A 163 13.81 -17.10 -19.85
CA ASN A 163 14.46 -17.94 -18.84
C ASN A 163 14.36 -17.30 -17.43
N ASP A 164 13.13 -16.82 -17.08
CA ASP A 164 12.86 -16.08 -15.86
C ASP A 164 11.37 -16.07 -15.51
N TRP A 165 11.06 -15.67 -14.27
CA TRP A 165 9.69 -15.44 -13.83
C TRP A 165 9.10 -14.14 -14.42
N THR A 166 7.82 -14.18 -14.74
CA THR A 166 7.04 -13.03 -15.23
C THR A 166 5.79 -12.86 -14.38
N PHE A 167 5.31 -11.61 -14.28
CA PHE A 167 4.20 -11.21 -13.41
C PHE A 167 3.21 -10.31 -14.15
N TYR A 168 2.93 -10.60 -15.43
CA TYR A 168 2.05 -9.78 -16.24
C TYR A 168 0.65 -9.67 -15.65
N GLY A 169 0.13 -8.44 -15.59
CA GLY A 169 -1.20 -8.13 -15.06
C GLY A 169 -1.32 -8.20 -13.53
N HIS A 170 -0.19 -8.31 -12.79
CA HIS A 170 -0.24 -8.31 -11.31
C HIS A 170 -0.83 -7.02 -10.74
N ASP A 171 -0.69 -5.91 -11.44
CA ASP A 171 -1.27 -4.62 -11.11
C ASP A 171 -2.82 -4.64 -11.15
N VAL A 172 -3.40 -5.26 -12.20
CA VAL A 172 -4.86 -5.45 -12.34
C VAL A 172 -5.39 -6.38 -11.25
N ILE A 173 -4.70 -7.53 -11.07
CA ILE A 173 -5.05 -8.52 -10.07
C ILE A 173 -4.89 -7.91 -8.67
N GLY A 174 -3.78 -7.21 -8.43
CA GLY A 174 -3.47 -6.54 -7.16
C GLY A 174 -4.52 -5.50 -6.77
N GLY A 175 -4.97 -4.67 -7.71
CA GLY A 175 -6.06 -3.72 -7.45
C GLY A 175 -7.35 -4.41 -6.99
N LYS A 176 -7.73 -5.53 -7.62
CA LYS A 176 -8.92 -6.31 -7.21
C LYS A 176 -8.74 -6.96 -5.82
N ILE A 177 -7.54 -7.48 -5.54
CA ILE A 177 -7.21 -8.06 -4.23
C ILE A 177 -7.26 -6.97 -3.15
N ALA A 178 -6.68 -5.80 -3.41
CA ALA A 178 -6.71 -4.67 -2.47
C ALA A 178 -8.15 -4.25 -2.13
N VAL A 179 -9.03 -4.13 -3.13
CA VAL A 179 -10.46 -3.85 -2.88
C VAL A 179 -11.05 -4.88 -1.94
N ARG A 180 -10.88 -6.18 -2.21
CA ARG A 180 -11.46 -7.25 -1.40
C ARG A 180 -10.90 -7.25 0.02
N ALA A 181 -9.58 -7.22 0.19
CA ALA A 181 -8.92 -7.28 1.48
C ALA A 181 -9.30 -6.08 2.37
N LEU A 182 -9.29 -4.86 1.82
CA LEU A 182 -9.64 -3.66 2.55
C LEU A 182 -11.15 -3.57 2.85
N SER A 183 -12.01 -4.07 1.96
CA SER A 183 -13.47 -4.18 2.22
C SER A 183 -13.74 -5.16 3.36
N ASN A 184 -13.04 -6.28 3.41
CA ASN A 184 -13.16 -7.26 4.50
C ASN A 184 -12.76 -6.65 5.85
N LEU A 185 -11.77 -5.76 5.86
CA LEU A 185 -11.34 -5.00 7.04
C LEU A 185 -12.19 -3.75 7.29
N LYS A 186 -13.28 -3.52 6.53
CA LYS A 186 -14.22 -2.42 6.73
C LYS A 186 -13.57 -1.01 6.63
N TYR A 187 -12.57 -0.84 5.78
CA TYR A 187 -12.10 0.51 5.43
C TYR A 187 -13.19 1.30 4.71
N SER A 188 -13.13 2.62 4.77
CA SER A 188 -14.08 3.49 4.07
C SER A 188 -13.97 3.31 2.55
N LYS A 189 -15.09 3.48 1.83
CA LYS A 189 -15.12 3.38 0.36
C LYS A 189 -14.08 4.29 -0.30
N LYS A 190 -13.95 5.54 0.17
CA LYS A 190 -12.96 6.49 -0.34
C LYS A 190 -11.52 5.99 -0.18
N PHE A 191 -11.19 5.43 0.98
CA PHE A 191 -9.88 4.83 1.24
C PHE A 191 -9.59 3.64 0.32
N ILE A 192 -10.57 2.71 0.19
CA ILE A 192 -10.46 1.52 -0.65
C ILE A 192 -10.22 1.92 -2.11
N GLU A 193 -11.02 2.85 -2.64
CA GLU A 193 -10.92 3.32 -4.02
C GLU A 193 -9.56 3.96 -4.30
N LEU A 194 -9.05 4.78 -3.39
CA LEU A 194 -7.74 5.42 -3.55
C LEU A 194 -6.62 4.38 -3.51
N VAL A 195 -6.55 3.54 -2.48
CA VAL A 195 -5.50 2.51 -2.37
C VAL A 195 -5.53 1.57 -3.58
N ALA A 196 -6.72 1.11 -3.99
CA ALA A 196 -6.86 0.23 -5.15
C ALA A 196 -6.41 0.90 -6.46
N LYS A 197 -6.69 2.18 -6.65
CA LYS A 197 -6.16 2.96 -7.79
C LYS A 197 -4.64 3.04 -7.75
N LEU A 198 -4.04 3.37 -6.60
CA LEU A 198 -2.59 3.46 -6.45
C LEU A 198 -1.93 2.11 -6.76
N VAL A 199 -2.48 1.01 -6.23
CA VAL A 199 -2.03 -0.36 -6.53
C VAL A 199 -2.21 -0.69 -8.02
N ARG A 200 -3.37 -0.36 -8.62
CA ARG A 200 -3.68 -0.68 -10.03
C ARG A 200 -2.78 0.06 -11.01
N TYR A 201 -2.39 1.29 -10.70
CA TYR A 201 -1.67 2.16 -11.63
C TYR A 201 -0.19 2.36 -11.26
N HIS A 202 0.35 1.65 -10.24
CA HIS A 202 1.76 1.80 -9.85
C HIS A 202 2.75 1.44 -10.98
N MET A 203 2.36 0.52 -11.89
CA MET A 203 3.13 0.10 -13.06
C MET A 203 2.87 1.01 -14.25
N PHE A 204 3.21 2.28 -14.17
CA PHE A 204 3.20 3.14 -15.33
C PHE A 204 4.57 3.19 -16.00
N PHE A 205 4.55 3.36 -17.31
CA PHE A 205 5.77 3.46 -18.10
C PHE A 205 6.41 4.85 -17.89
N SER A 206 7.63 4.88 -17.39
CA SER A 206 8.36 6.11 -17.06
C SER A 206 9.59 6.36 -17.93
N ASP A 207 9.72 5.68 -19.07
CA ASP A 207 10.76 5.96 -20.05
C ASP A 207 10.35 7.20 -20.86
N THR A 208 10.83 8.37 -20.41
CA THR A 208 10.45 9.67 -20.94
C THR A 208 10.93 9.93 -22.36
N ASP A 209 11.78 9.08 -22.92
CA ASP A 209 12.21 9.17 -24.32
C ASP A 209 11.22 8.46 -25.27
N LYS A 210 10.33 7.64 -24.70
CA LYS A 210 9.34 6.84 -25.43
C LYS A 210 7.89 7.17 -25.06
N ILE A 211 7.64 7.79 -23.88
CA ILE A 211 6.29 8.09 -23.44
C ILE A 211 5.82 9.42 -24.03
N THR A 212 4.58 9.45 -24.49
CA THR A 212 3.94 10.66 -25.00
C THR A 212 3.21 11.41 -23.88
N LEU A 213 3.05 12.72 -24.03
CA LEU A 213 2.25 13.53 -23.09
C LEU A 213 0.79 13.03 -23.02
N SER A 214 0.24 12.51 -24.11
CA SER A 214 -1.08 11.89 -24.16
C SER A 214 -1.18 10.67 -23.23
N ALA A 215 -0.14 9.84 -23.16
CA ALA A 215 -0.09 8.71 -22.23
C ALA A 215 -0.02 9.17 -20.78
N VAL A 216 0.73 10.25 -20.48
CA VAL A 216 0.76 10.87 -19.15
C VAL A 216 -0.60 11.43 -18.77
N ARG A 217 -1.26 12.18 -19.68
CA ARG A 217 -2.64 12.69 -19.47
C ARG A 217 -3.61 11.56 -19.14
N ARG A 218 -3.51 10.42 -19.82
CA ARG A 218 -4.34 9.23 -19.53
C ARG A 218 -4.08 8.70 -18.12
N THR A 219 -2.83 8.64 -17.67
CA THR A 219 -2.49 8.23 -16.29
C THR A 219 -3.10 9.20 -15.29
N VAL A 220 -2.89 10.51 -15.46
CA VAL A 220 -3.46 11.55 -14.59
C VAL A 220 -4.99 11.47 -14.55
N ARG A 221 -5.66 11.27 -15.70
CA ARG A 221 -7.12 11.11 -15.77
C ARG A 221 -7.61 9.89 -15.02
N ASN A 222 -6.93 8.74 -15.16
CA ASN A 222 -7.34 7.47 -14.55
C ASN A 222 -7.18 7.48 -13.02
N VAL A 223 -6.12 8.11 -12.53
CA VAL A 223 -5.82 8.19 -11.08
C VAL A 223 -6.57 9.36 -10.42
N GLY A 224 -6.73 10.45 -11.14
CA GLY A 224 -7.25 11.74 -10.65
C GLY A 224 -6.12 12.74 -10.44
N LYS A 225 -6.38 14.02 -10.77
CA LYS A 225 -5.40 15.11 -10.57
C LYS A 225 -4.93 15.21 -9.12
N GLU A 226 -5.85 15.01 -8.20
CA GLU A 226 -5.63 15.07 -6.75
C GLU A 226 -4.76 13.92 -6.22
N ASN A 227 -4.74 12.77 -6.91
CA ASN A 227 -4.10 11.55 -6.43
C ASN A 227 -2.80 11.20 -7.19
N VAL A 228 -2.48 11.89 -8.27
CA VAL A 228 -1.33 11.53 -9.12
C VAL A 228 0.00 11.66 -8.39
N TRP A 229 0.11 12.60 -7.45
CA TRP A 229 1.30 12.76 -6.63
C TRP A 229 1.45 11.64 -5.59
N ASP A 230 0.35 11.10 -5.09
CA ASP A 230 0.40 9.91 -4.24
C ASP A 230 0.81 8.66 -5.04
N LEU A 231 0.40 8.56 -6.30
CA LEU A 231 0.92 7.54 -7.21
C LEU A 231 2.44 7.67 -7.41
N MET A 232 2.97 8.89 -7.56
CA MET A 232 4.42 9.11 -7.64
C MET A 232 5.14 8.69 -6.37
N LYS A 233 4.58 8.98 -5.18
CA LYS A 233 5.13 8.51 -3.90
C LYS A 233 5.20 6.98 -3.82
N VAL A 234 4.15 6.27 -4.26
CA VAL A 234 4.16 4.80 -4.34
C VAL A 234 5.25 4.33 -5.32
N ARG A 235 5.44 5.00 -6.46
CA ARG A 235 6.49 4.66 -7.43
C ARG A 235 7.89 4.85 -6.88
N PHE A 236 8.12 5.89 -6.05
CA PHE A 236 9.41 6.08 -5.36
C PHE A 236 9.64 4.97 -4.34
N ALA A 237 8.60 4.62 -3.56
CA ALA A 237 8.66 3.54 -2.59
C ALA A 237 8.97 2.18 -3.25
N ASP A 238 8.28 1.83 -4.33
CA ASP A 238 8.55 0.64 -5.14
C ASP A 238 10.02 0.61 -5.60
N ARG A 239 10.51 1.70 -6.18
CA ARG A 239 11.87 1.78 -6.69
C ARG A 239 12.93 1.55 -5.60
N ILE A 240 12.76 2.16 -4.43
CA ILE A 240 13.67 1.96 -3.30
C ILE A 240 13.53 0.53 -2.76
N GLY A 241 12.30 0.01 -2.68
CA GLY A 241 12.02 -1.38 -2.34
C GLY A 241 12.72 -2.40 -3.22
N MET A 242 12.99 -2.07 -4.49
CA MET A 242 13.79 -2.90 -5.41
C MET A 242 15.30 -2.93 -5.07
N GLY A 243 15.76 -2.15 -4.09
CA GLY A 243 17.18 -2.00 -3.75
C GLY A 243 17.95 -1.01 -4.65
N ARG A 244 17.27 -0.12 -5.34
CA ARG A 244 17.88 0.92 -6.18
C ARG A 244 18.21 2.16 -5.36
N PRO A 245 19.46 2.69 -5.44
CA PRO A 245 19.94 3.70 -4.50
C PRO A 245 19.37 5.11 -4.71
N LYS A 246 18.84 5.42 -5.91
CA LYS A 246 18.31 6.75 -6.23
C LYS A 246 16.78 6.72 -6.28
N GLU A 247 16.14 7.49 -5.41
CA GLU A 247 14.70 7.66 -5.34
C GLU A 247 14.15 8.32 -6.61
N THR A 248 14.71 9.48 -6.98
CA THR A 248 14.28 10.29 -8.12
C THR A 248 15.36 10.37 -9.21
N PRO A 249 15.55 9.34 -10.04
CA PRO A 249 16.43 9.42 -11.18
C PRO A 249 15.90 10.42 -12.23
N TYR A 250 16.77 10.87 -13.14
CA TYR A 250 16.42 11.83 -14.19
C TYR A 250 15.08 11.53 -14.89
N ARG A 251 14.83 10.27 -15.25
CA ARG A 251 13.58 9.86 -15.94
C ARG A 251 12.32 10.10 -15.09
N LEU A 252 12.38 9.88 -13.78
CA LEU A 252 11.23 10.16 -12.92
C LEU A 252 11.00 11.65 -12.74
N ARG A 253 12.05 12.47 -12.55
CA ARG A 253 11.92 13.93 -12.51
C ARG A 253 11.33 14.51 -13.80
N LYS A 254 11.78 14.00 -14.97
CA LYS A 254 11.20 14.39 -16.25
C LYS A 254 9.73 13.98 -16.36
N TYR A 255 9.37 12.80 -15.83
CA TYR A 255 7.98 12.35 -15.78
C TYR A 255 7.11 13.24 -14.88
N GLU A 256 7.64 13.71 -13.73
CA GLU A 256 6.96 14.69 -12.87
C GLU A 256 6.68 15.99 -13.63
N SER A 257 7.67 16.54 -14.34
CA SER A 257 7.47 17.71 -15.20
C SER A 257 6.40 17.47 -16.29
N MET A 258 6.36 16.28 -16.89
CA MET A 258 5.29 15.91 -17.84
C MET A 258 3.92 15.80 -17.17
N ILE A 259 3.83 15.38 -15.90
CA ILE A 259 2.58 15.41 -15.13
C ILE A 259 2.12 16.86 -14.95
N GLU A 260 3.01 17.77 -14.52
CA GLU A 260 2.69 19.19 -14.35
C GLU A 260 2.17 19.82 -15.65
N GLU A 261 2.84 19.53 -16.76
CA GLU A 261 2.40 19.97 -18.09
C GLU A 261 1.03 19.40 -18.45
N ALA A 262 0.82 18.09 -18.24
CA ALA A 262 -0.45 17.43 -18.48
C ALA A 262 -1.60 18.03 -17.67
N MET A 263 -1.33 18.47 -16.42
CA MET A 263 -2.32 19.04 -15.52
C MET A 263 -2.75 20.48 -15.89
N ARG A 264 -1.94 21.21 -16.64
CA ARG A 264 -2.25 22.57 -17.12
C ARG A 264 -3.31 22.56 -18.22
N ALA A 265 -3.41 21.47 -18.97
CA ALA A 265 -4.39 21.32 -20.05
C ALA A 265 -5.68 20.61 -19.56
N PRO A 266 -6.82 20.78 -20.27
CA PRO A 266 -8.01 19.98 -20.01
C PRO A 266 -7.69 18.47 -20.17
N LEU A 267 -8.11 17.66 -19.20
CA LEU A 267 -7.89 16.20 -19.21
C LEU A 267 -9.03 15.41 -19.87
N SER A 268 -10.17 16.06 -20.09
CA SER A 268 -11.33 15.49 -20.77
C SER A 268 -12.06 16.55 -21.57
N VAL A 269 -12.83 16.10 -22.54
CA VAL A 269 -13.69 16.99 -23.38
C VAL A 269 -14.65 17.83 -22.51
N SER A 270 -15.17 17.26 -21.41
CA SER A 270 -16.05 17.97 -20.49
C SER A 270 -15.38 19.13 -19.73
N MET A 271 -14.06 19.21 -19.73
CA MET A 271 -13.29 20.30 -19.11
C MET A 271 -12.94 21.42 -20.11
N LEU A 272 -13.26 21.26 -21.37
CA LEU A 272 -13.06 22.30 -22.37
C LEU A 272 -14.06 23.42 -22.15
N LYS A 273 -13.62 24.65 -22.36
CA LYS A 273 -14.50 25.84 -22.34
C LYS A 273 -15.47 25.90 -23.52
N ILE A 274 -15.27 25.05 -24.51
CA ILE A 274 -16.06 24.93 -25.73
C ILE A 274 -16.62 23.52 -25.80
N ASP A 275 -17.92 23.37 -25.96
CA ASP A 275 -18.61 22.11 -26.22
C ASP A 275 -18.84 21.85 -27.70
N GLY A 276 -19.36 20.66 -28.04
CA GLY A 276 -19.64 20.30 -29.43
C GLY A 276 -20.64 21.22 -30.11
N ASN A 277 -21.62 21.78 -29.37
CA ASN A 277 -22.62 22.70 -29.92
C ASN A 277 -21.96 24.01 -30.34
N LYS A 278 -21.09 24.53 -29.52
CA LYS A 278 -20.35 25.76 -29.80
C LYS A 278 -19.38 25.62 -30.97
N ILE A 279 -18.78 24.40 -31.14
CA ILE A 279 -17.97 24.09 -32.32
C ILE A 279 -18.81 24.05 -33.59
N MET A 280 -20.01 23.44 -33.55
CA MET A 280 -20.93 23.39 -34.67
C MET A 280 -21.37 24.81 -35.09
N GLU A 281 -21.66 25.66 -34.11
CA GLU A 281 -22.02 27.05 -34.33
C GLU A 281 -20.88 27.85 -35.00
N ILE A 282 -19.67 27.79 -34.44
CA ILE A 282 -18.50 28.53 -34.94
C ILE A 282 -18.08 28.06 -36.33
N LEU A 283 -18.02 26.73 -36.52
CA LEU A 283 -17.55 26.15 -37.80
C LEU A 283 -18.66 25.97 -38.83
N LYS A 284 -19.92 26.25 -38.45
CA LYS A 284 -21.12 26.06 -39.29
C LYS A 284 -21.19 24.67 -39.96
N ILE A 285 -20.89 23.61 -39.16
CA ILE A 285 -20.91 22.21 -39.60
C ILE A 285 -22.01 21.45 -38.86
N PRO A 286 -22.65 20.45 -39.51
CA PRO A 286 -23.62 19.58 -38.85
C PRO A 286 -22.95 18.61 -37.85
N PRO A 287 -23.74 18.01 -36.93
CA PRO A 287 -23.26 16.97 -36.04
C PRO A 287 -22.54 15.85 -36.82
N GLY A 288 -21.33 15.45 -36.35
CA GLY A 288 -20.57 14.41 -37.01
C GLY A 288 -19.18 14.19 -36.43
N PRO A 289 -18.42 13.18 -36.94
CA PRO A 289 -17.11 12.80 -36.42
C PRO A 289 -16.07 13.93 -36.39
N LYS A 290 -16.22 14.95 -37.25
CA LYS A 290 -15.33 16.12 -37.29
C LYS A 290 -15.33 16.91 -35.98
N ILE A 291 -16.47 16.95 -35.27
CA ILE A 291 -16.56 17.63 -33.97
C ILE A 291 -15.72 16.92 -32.93
N GLY A 292 -15.79 15.58 -32.91
CA GLY A 292 -14.95 14.78 -32.01
C GLY A 292 -13.47 14.92 -32.30
N PHE A 293 -13.08 15.09 -33.57
CA PHE A 293 -11.69 15.33 -33.96
C PHE A 293 -11.16 16.68 -33.46
N VAL A 294 -12.00 17.73 -33.48
CA VAL A 294 -11.63 19.07 -32.99
C VAL A 294 -11.56 19.11 -31.45
N LEU A 295 -12.37 18.28 -30.77
CA LEU A 295 -12.41 18.20 -29.30
C LEU A 295 -11.29 17.35 -28.69
N ASN A 296 -10.65 16.47 -29.47
CA ASN A 296 -9.56 15.60 -29.04
C ASN A 296 -8.19 16.19 -29.37
#